data_889d10bb55117a6f42714b520b9c3b03
#
_entry.id   889d10bb55117a6f42714b520b9c3b03
#
_cell.length_a   1.000
_cell.length_b   1.000
_cell.length_c   1.000
_cell.angle_alpha   90.00
_cell.angle_beta   90.00
_cell.angle_gamma   90.00
#
_symmetry.space_group_name_H-M   'P 1'
#
loop_
_entity.id
_entity.type
_entity.pdbx_description
1 polymer ?
#
loop_
_entity_poly.entity_id
_entity_poly.type
_entity_poly.pdbx_seq_one_letter_code
_entity_poly.pdbx_strand_id
1 'polypeptide(L)'
;SDPNEMGDNLPTVNLGTGRTVLAVASSDYHDCAILDDKSVKCWGDGGTGVRNDLMPGGDLILGNGPGEMGDNLPAVNLGTGRTAKAIAVGGTSSCAILDNGSVKCWGGNSSGQLGQGNIISRGDTAEAGHEMGDGLPAVNLGKGRKAKAIATNGETVCAILDNGALKCWGDNAYGQLGLGATGNREIGRAHV
;
A
#
# COMPACT_ATOMS: atom_id res chain seq x y z
N SER A 1 19.09 5.57 23.00
CA SER A 1 18.38 6.81 22.60
C SER A 1 18.91 7.95 23.43
N ASP A 2 19.35 8.99 22.78
CA ASP A 2 19.86 10.20 23.41
C ASP A 2 18.66 11.02 23.91
N PRO A 3 18.66 11.54 25.16
CA PRO A 3 17.52 12.28 25.71
C PRO A 3 17.12 13.54 24.94
N ASN A 4 17.89 13.93 23.92
CA ASN A 4 17.64 15.12 23.10
C ASN A 4 17.24 14.80 21.63
N GLU A 5 16.84 13.57 21.31
CA GLU A 5 16.48 13.16 19.95
C GLU A 5 15.02 13.50 19.56
N MET A 6 14.20 13.92 20.53
CA MET A 6 12.77 14.22 20.33
C MET A 6 12.49 15.74 20.38
N GLY A 7 11.27 16.12 20.09
CA GLY A 7 10.83 17.52 20.07
C GLY A 7 11.45 18.29 18.89
N ASP A 8 11.93 19.49 19.16
CA ASP A 8 12.50 20.37 18.13
C ASP A 8 13.79 19.82 17.48
N ASN A 9 14.41 18.83 18.10
CA ASN A 9 15.60 18.18 17.56
C ASN A 9 15.29 17.02 16.62
N LEU A 10 14.05 16.50 16.58
CA LEU A 10 13.64 15.46 15.65
C LEU A 10 13.44 16.09 14.27
N PRO A 11 14.27 15.74 13.26
CA PRO A 11 14.10 16.27 11.92
C PRO A 11 12.78 15.79 11.29
N THR A 12 12.16 16.66 10.53
CA THR A 12 10.98 16.29 9.74
C THR A 12 11.37 15.45 8.53
N VAL A 13 10.52 14.49 8.16
CA VAL A 13 10.67 13.72 6.92
C VAL A 13 10.43 14.65 5.73
N ASN A 14 11.42 14.73 4.84
CA ASN A 14 11.31 15.52 3.60
C ASN A 14 10.55 14.72 2.53
N LEU A 15 9.38 15.17 2.14
CA LEU A 15 8.54 14.54 1.11
C LEU A 15 8.41 15.39 -0.16
N GLY A 16 9.16 16.50 -0.26
CA GLY A 16 9.23 17.38 -1.42
C GLY A 16 8.99 18.84 -1.07
N THR A 17 9.50 19.71 -1.93
CA THR A 17 9.47 21.15 -1.75
C THR A 17 8.02 21.67 -1.72
N GLY A 18 7.65 22.35 -0.65
CA GLY A 18 6.32 22.95 -0.48
C GLY A 18 5.20 21.93 -0.27
N ARG A 19 5.50 20.65 -0.06
CA ARG A 19 4.49 19.62 0.18
C ARG A 19 4.06 19.58 1.64
N THR A 20 2.77 19.29 1.84
CA THR A 20 2.20 18.97 3.16
C THR A 20 1.56 17.59 3.16
N VAL A 21 1.55 16.95 4.34
CA VAL A 21 1.02 15.60 4.54
C VAL A 21 -0.43 15.67 5.01
N LEU A 22 -1.30 14.90 4.38
CA LEU A 22 -2.72 14.78 4.73
C LEU A 22 -3.01 13.53 5.54
N ALA A 23 -2.27 12.45 5.27
CA ALA A 23 -2.39 11.18 5.98
C ALA A 23 -1.07 10.42 5.92
N VAL A 24 -0.82 9.61 6.92
CA VAL A 24 0.32 8.71 7.02
C VAL A 24 -0.17 7.34 7.45
N ALA A 25 0.49 6.31 6.96
CA ALA A 25 0.36 4.93 7.42
C ALA A 25 1.75 4.32 7.55
N SER A 26 1.98 3.59 8.64
CA SER A 26 3.29 3.05 9.03
C SER A 26 3.21 1.55 9.27
N SER A 27 4.28 0.85 8.98
CA SER A 27 4.49 -0.57 9.32
C SER A 27 5.90 -0.77 9.88
N ASP A 28 6.26 -2.02 10.14
CA ASP A 28 7.59 -2.37 10.64
C ASP A 28 8.71 -2.16 9.59
N TYR A 29 8.36 -2.11 8.30
CA TYR A 29 9.33 -2.10 7.21
C TYR A 29 9.26 -0.84 6.36
N HIS A 30 8.08 -0.26 6.16
CA HIS A 30 7.92 0.92 5.30
C HIS A 30 6.76 1.81 5.75
N ASP A 31 6.85 3.05 5.34
CA ASP A 31 5.84 4.08 5.58
C ASP A 31 5.32 4.64 4.26
N CYS A 32 4.08 5.12 4.26
CA CYS A 32 3.50 5.84 3.13
C CYS A 32 2.76 7.09 3.61
N ALA A 33 2.83 8.16 2.83
CA ALA A 33 2.09 9.40 3.07
C ALA A 33 1.26 9.79 1.86
N ILE A 34 0.06 10.32 2.12
CA ILE A 34 -0.75 11.05 1.13
C ILE A 34 -0.43 12.52 1.28
N LEU A 35 -0.03 13.17 0.19
CA LEU A 35 0.31 14.58 0.16
C LEU A 35 -0.89 15.47 -0.17
N ASP A 36 -0.71 16.78 -0.10
CA ASP A 36 -1.72 17.82 -0.40
C ASP A 36 -2.31 17.70 -1.82
N ASP A 37 -1.51 17.26 -2.80
CA ASP A 37 -1.93 17.00 -4.17
C ASP A 37 -2.58 15.62 -4.37
N LYS A 38 -2.79 14.86 -3.28
CA LYS A 38 -3.34 13.49 -3.26
C LYS A 38 -2.44 12.43 -3.91
N SER A 39 -1.19 12.75 -4.19
CA SER A 39 -0.19 11.74 -4.52
C SER A 39 0.20 10.94 -3.29
N VAL A 40 0.77 9.76 -3.52
CA VAL A 40 1.31 8.90 -2.47
C VAL A 40 2.81 8.80 -2.63
N LYS A 41 3.54 8.98 -1.55
CA LYS A 41 4.98 8.67 -1.47
C LYS A 41 5.21 7.64 -0.38
N CYS A 42 6.02 6.62 -0.69
CA CYS A 42 6.38 5.56 0.24
C CYS A 42 7.90 5.44 0.34
N TRP A 43 8.40 5.10 1.53
CA TRP A 43 9.82 4.92 1.80
C TRP A 43 10.00 3.77 2.81
N GLY A 44 11.22 3.25 2.93
CA GLY A 44 11.56 2.05 3.70
C GLY A 44 11.79 0.84 2.82
N ASP A 45 11.67 -0.36 3.40
CA ASP A 45 11.94 -1.64 2.75
C ASP A 45 10.64 -2.33 2.30
N GLY A 46 10.59 -2.73 1.03
CA GLY A 46 9.45 -3.45 0.44
C GLY A 46 8.15 -2.65 0.38
N GLY A 47 7.14 -3.14 -0.31
CA GLY A 47 5.78 -2.58 -0.33
C GLY A 47 5.64 -1.12 -0.78
N THR A 48 6.73 -0.46 -1.19
CA THR A 48 6.72 0.97 -1.52
C THR A 48 5.99 1.26 -2.83
N GLY A 49 5.87 0.28 -3.73
CA GLY A 49 5.28 0.47 -5.06
C GLY A 49 6.14 1.32 -6.00
N VAL A 50 7.40 1.57 -5.62
CA VAL A 50 8.39 2.24 -6.43
C VAL A 50 9.40 1.21 -6.91
N ARG A 51 9.68 1.21 -8.20
CA ARG A 51 10.65 0.29 -8.81
C ARG A 51 12.07 0.65 -8.39
N ASN A 52 12.79 -0.33 -7.87
CA ASN A 52 14.18 -0.17 -7.41
C ASN A 52 15.16 0.20 -8.54
N ASP A 53 14.88 -0.21 -9.79
CA ASP A 53 15.69 0.13 -10.96
C ASP A 53 15.57 1.61 -11.38
N LEU A 54 14.62 2.35 -10.82
CA LEU A 54 14.48 3.80 -11.05
C LEU A 54 15.27 4.64 -10.04
N MET A 55 15.86 4.00 -9.01
CA MET A 55 16.59 4.70 -7.96
C MET A 55 18.12 4.62 -8.20
N PRO A 56 18.87 5.71 -7.90
CA PRO A 56 20.31 5.67 -7.93
C PRO A 56 20.86 4.61 -6.98
N GLY A 57 21.59 3.62 -7.54
CA GLY A 57 22.23 2.57 -6.75
C GLY A 57 21.50 1.23 -6.72
N GLY A 58 20.24 1.15 -7.19
CA GLY A 58 19.48 -0.12 -7.26
C GLY A 58 19.17 -0.72 -5.88
N ASP A 59 19.15 0.10 -4.83
CA ASP A 59 18.85 -0.34 -3.47
C ASP A 59 17.36 -0.69 -3.33
N LEU A 60 17.08 -1.72 -2.54
CA LEU A 60 15.71 -2.16 -2.23
C LEU A 60 15.04 -1.30 -1.17
N ILE A 61 15.82 -0.49 -0.45
CA ILE A 61 15.38 0.35 0.66
C ILE A 61 15.41 1.81 0.21
N LEU A 62 14.26 2.48 0.28
CA LEU A 62 14.15 3.90 -0.03
C LEU A 62 14.26 4.75 1.24
N GLY A 63 15.07 5.81 1.18
CA GLY A 63 15.23 6.74 2.29
C GLY A 63 16.37 6.39 3.26
N ASN A 64 17.19 5.39 2.93
CA ASN A 64 18.40 5.03 3.69
C ASN A 64 19.66 5.76 3.18
N GLY A 65 19.62 6.35 1.97
CA GLY A 65 20.72 7.02 1.32
C GLY A 65 20.50 8.52 1.10
N PRO A 66 21.60 9.29 0.94
CA PRO A 66 21.52 10.71 0.64
C PRO A 66 20.87 10.95 -0.73
N GLY A 67 19.89 11.87 -0.78
CA GLY A 67 19.23 12.28 -2.03
C GLY A 67 18.10 11.38 -2.50
N GLU A 68 17.68 10.38 -1.72
CA GLU A 68 16.56 9.49 -2.06
C GLU A 68 15.19 10.08 -1.67
N MET A 69 15.17 10.98 -0.69
CA MET A 69 13.95 11.61 -0.20
C MET A 69 13.65 12.94 -0.89
N GLY A 70 12.59 13.61 -0.48
CA GLY A 70 12.20 14.90 -1.00
C GLY A 70 11.63 14.85 -2.41
N ASP A 71 12.08 15.75 -3.27
CA ASP A 71 11.62 15.82 -4.67
C ASP A 71 12.11 14.63 -5.50
N ASN A 72 13.18 13.97 -5.08
CA ASN A 72 13.71 12.78 -5.73
C ASN A 72 12.93 11.50 -5.41
N LEU A 73 12.21 11.44 -4.28
CA LEU A 73 11.36 10.31 -3.97
C LEU A 73 10.14 10.31 -4.91
N PRO A 74 10.02 9.32 -5.81
CA PRO A 74 8.94 9.31 -6.77
C PRO A 74 7.59 9.04 -6.09
N ALA A 75 6.53 9.59 -6.66
CA ALA A 75 5.18 9.23 -6.26
C ALA A 75 4.82 7.84 -6.77
N VAL A 76 4.06 7.10 -5.96
CA VAL A 76 3.52 5.79 -6.34
C VAL A 76 2.56 5.96 -7.52
N ASN A 77 2.78 5.20 -8.59
CA ASN A 77 1.89 5.23 -9.76
C ASN A 77 0.60 4.46 -9.47
N LEU A 78 -0.49 5.17 -9.22
CA LEU A 78 -1.81 4.58 -8.95
C LEU A 78 -2.67 4.39 -10.22
N GLY A 79 -2.17 4.80 -11.38
CA GLY A 79 -2.87 4.80 -12.67
C GLY A 79 -3.21 6.20 -13.17
N THR A 80 -3.50 6.30 -14.46
CA THR A 80 -3.74 7.55 -15.16
C THR A 80 -4.87 8.35 -14.53
N GLY A 81 -4.55 9.55 -14.03
CA GLY A 81 -5.50 10.46 -13.40
C GLY A 81 -6.07 9.98 -12.07
N ARG A 82 -5.45 8.98 -11.44
CA ARG A 82 -5.87 8.48 -10.12
C ARG A 82 -5.12 9.15 -8.99
N THR A 83 -5.84 9.40 -7.92
CA THR A 83 -5.33 9.94 -6.65
C THR A 83 -5.81 9.12 -5.47
N ALA A 84 -5.12 9.22 -4.33
CA ALA A 84 -5.47 8.49 -3.13
C ALA A 84 -6.38 9.30 -2.20
N LYS A 85 -7.35 8.61 -1.58
CA LYS A 85 -8.18 9.10 -0.46
C LYS A 85 -7.75 8.53 0.87
N ALA A 86 -7.26 7.29 0.88
CA ALA A 86 -6.76 6.62 2.06
C ALA A 86 -5.63 5.67 1.66
N ILE A 87 -4.73 5.45 2.59
CA ILE A 87 -3.61 4.52 2.49
C ILE A 87 -3.58 3.65 3.74
N ALA A 88 -3.27 2.38 3.58
CA ALA A 88 -2.96 1.45 4.66
C ALA A 88 -1.73 0.64 4.26
N VAL A 89 -0.81 0.47 5.19
CA VAL A 89 0.41 -0.30 5.02
C VAL A 89 0.53 -1.36 6.09
N GLY A 90 1.16 -2.47 5.77
CA GLY A 90 1.40 -3.54 6.72
C GLY A 90 2.39 -4.55 6.18
N GLY A 91 3.34 -4.98 7.02
CA GLY A 91 4.39 -5.88 6.58
C GLY A 91 5.06 -5.36 5.31
N THR A 92 5.01 -6.14 4.24
CA THR A 92 5.60 -5.81 2.94
C THR A 92 4.56 -5.40 1.88
N SER A 93 3.33 -5.05 2.26
CA SER A 93 2.26 -4.69 1.33
C SER A 93 1.59 -3.35 1.67
N SER A 94 1.09 -2.68 0.65
CA SER A 94 0.38 -1.42 0.76
C SER A 94 -0.95 -1.48 -0.01
N CYS A 95 -1.97 -0.77 0.48
CA CYS A 95 -3.26 -0.65 -0.18
C CYS A 95 -3.75 0.80 -0.15
N ALA A 96 -4.25 1.31 -1.26
CA ALA A 96 -4.86 2.64 -1.35
C ALA A 96 -6.33 2.57 -1.78
N ILE A 97 -7.17 3.38 -1.15
CA ILE A 97 -8.49 3.72 -1.69
C ILE A 97 -8.30 4.91 -2.62
N LEU A 98 -8.71 4.75 -3.87
CA LEU A 98 -8.58 5.79 -4.88
C LEU A 98 -9.75 6.80 -4.85
N ASP A 99 -9.61 7.87 -5.61
CA ASP A 99 -10.61 8.94 -5.80
C ASP A 99 -12.00 8.41 -6.21
N ASN A 100 -12.04 7.34 -7.00
CA ASN A 100 -13.28 6.68 -7.45
C ASN A 100 -13.82 5.63 -6.47
N GLY A 101 -13.13 5.38 -5.35
CA GLY A 101 -13.50 4.39 -4.33
C GLY A 101 -13.08 2.96 -4.63
N SER A 102 -12.34 2.72 -5.72
CA SER A 102 -11.70 1.42 -5.93
C SER A 102 -10.49 1.25 -5.00
N VAL A 103 -10.07 0.03 -4.78
CA VAL A 103 -8.89 -0.30 -3.97
C VAL A 103 -7.83 -0.90 -4.88
N LYS A 104 -6.60 -0.44 -4.76
CA LYS A 104 -5.41 -1.08 -5.33
C LYS A 104 -4.45 -1.45 -4.20
N CYS A 105 -3.92 -2.68 -4.26
CA CYS A 105 -2.92 -3.18 -3.33
C CYS A 105 -1.69 -3.65 -4.10
N TRP A 106 -0.49 -3.42 -3.53
CA TRP A 106 0.80 -3.76 -4.12
C TRP A 106 1.79 -4.20 -3.04
N GLY A 107 2.94 -4.74 -3.44
CA GLY A 107 3.96 -5.32 -2.57
C GLY A 107 3.86 -6.84 -2.48
N GLY A 108 4.22 -7.39 -1.32
CA GLY A 108 4.19 -8.83 -1.03
C GLY A 108 2.77 -9.41 -1.03
N ASN A 109 2.64 -10.68 -1.49
CA ASN A 109 1.34 -11.34 -1.66
C ASN A 109 1.33 -12.82 -1.27
N SER A 110 2.21 -13.26 -0.40
CA SER A 110 2.35 -14.66 0.00
C SER A 110 1.08 -15.29 0.58
N SER A 111 0.22 -14.47 1.17
CA SER A 111 -1.06 -14.88 1.79
C SER A 111 -2.30 -14.44 1.00
N GLY A 112 -2.13 -13.89 -0.22
CA GLY A 112 -3.24 -13.36 -1.02
C GLY A 112 -3.74 -11.99 -0.58
N GLN A 113 -2.93 -11.25 0.21
CA GLN A 113 -3.28 -9.95 0.79
C GLN A 113 -3.51 -8.85 -0.25
N LEU A 114 -3.02 -9.00 -1.47
CA LEU A 114 -3.32 -8.04 -2.54
C LEU A 114 -4.73 -8.20 -3.12
N GLY A 115 -5.46 -9.28 -2.78
CA GLY A 115 -6.83 -9.48 -3.21
C GLY A 115 -7.02 -9.66 -4.72
N GLN A 116 -6.02 -10.26 -5.39
CA GLN A 116 -5.99 -10.45 -6.85
C GLN A 116 -6.36 -11.89 -7.29
N GLY A 117 -6.80 -12.74 -6.34
CA GLY A 117 -7.13 -14.14 -6.62
C GLY A 117 -5.92 -15.04 -6.87
N ASN A 118 -4.72 -14.58 -6.48
CA ASN A 118 -3.45 -15.30 -6.57
C ASN A 118 -2.49 -14.83 -5.47
N ILE A 119 -1.31 -15.43 -5.40
CA ILE A 119 -0.26 -15.11 -4.42
C ILE A 119 0.95 -14.41 -5.07
N ILE A 120 0.78 -13.79 -6.23
CA ILE A 120 1.84 -13.13 -6.97
C ILE A 120 2.01 -11.70 -6.43
N SER A 121 3.22 -11.35 -5.98
CA SER A 121 3.60 -10.00 -5.58
C SER A 121 3.52 -9.03 -6.76
N ARG A 122 3.26 -7.74 -6.51
CA ARG A 122 3.08 -6.72 -7.54
C ARG A 122 3.68 -5.40 -7.14
N GLY A 123 4.16 -4.65 -8.13
CA GLY A 123 4.66 -3.29 -7.96
C GLY A 123 6.14 -3.20 -7.60
N ASP A 124 6.83 -4.31 -7.53
CA ASP A 124 8.25 -4.43 -7.18
C ASP A 124 9.16 -4.77 -8.37
N THR A 125 8.57 -5.16 -9.51
CA THR A 125 9.33 -5.59 -10.69
C THR A 125 8.86 -4.93 -11.99
N ALA A 126 9.74 -4.99 -13.01
CA ALA A 126 9.43 -4.58 -14.39
C ALA A 126 8.71 -5.69 -15.20
N GLU A 127 8.44 -6.83 -14.59
CA GLU A 127 7.82 -7.96 -15.29
C GLU A 127 6.40 -7.62 -15.72
N ALA A 128 6.06 -7.95 -16.96
CA ALA A 128 4.74 -7.74 -17.51
C ALA A 128 3.65 -8.43 -16.67
N GLY A 129 2.63 -7.67 -16.27
CA GLY A 129 1.55 -8.13 -15.40
C GLY A 129 1.82 -7.98 -13.90
N HIS A 130 3.00 -7.48 -13.49
CA HIS A 130 3.35 -7.15 -12.11
C HIS A 130 3.49 -5.65 -11.88
N GLU A 131 3.14 -4.85 -12.86
CA GLU A 131 3.35 -3.41 -12.90
C GLU A 131 2.39 -2.66 -11.97
N MET A 132 2.83 -1.47 -11.57
CA MET A 132 1.97 -0.44 -10.96
C MET A 132 1.13 0.28 -12.03
N GLY A 133 0.39 1.28 -11.63
CA GLY A 133 -0.34 2.13 -12.55
C GLY A 133 -1.59 1.47 -13.12
N ASP A 134 -1.85 1.68 -14.40
CA ASP A 134 -3.04 1.14 -15.07
C ASP A 134 -2.98 -0.39 -15.22
N GLY A 135 -1.78 -0.97 -15.22
CA GLY A 135 -1.56 -2.42 -15.23
C GLY A 135 -1.91 -3.12 -13.90
N LEU A 136 -1.91 -2.40 -12.76
CA LEU A 136 -2.30 -2.95 -11.46
C LEU A 136 -3.83 -3.05 -11.37
N PRO A 137 -4.43 -4.25 -11.29
CA PRO A 137 -5.87 -4.39 -11.20
C PRO A 137 -6.40 -3.86 -9.85
N ALA A 138 -7.62 -3.34 -9.85
CA ALA A 138 -8.32 -3.04 -8.60
C ALA A 138 -8.83 -4.33 -7.94
N VAL A 139 -8.85 -4.32 -6.60
CA VAL A 139 -9.42 -5.39 -5.79
C VAL A 139 -10.92 -5.54 -6.11
N ASN A 140 -11.39 -6.76 -6.36
CA ASN A 140 -12.79 -7.03 -6.62
C ASN A 140 -13.61 -7.03 -5.32
N LEU A 141 -14.16 -5.89 -4.97
CA LEU A 141 -15.01 -5.73 -3.78
C LEU A 141 -16.47 -6.19 -4.00
N GLY A 142 -16.82 -6.62 -5.22
CA GLY A 142 -18.17 -6.97 -5.66
C GLY A 142 -18.75 -5.93 -6.60
N LYS A 143 -19.83 -6.32 -7.31
CA LYS A 143 -20.41 -5.51 -8.40
C LYS A 143 -20.82 -4.11 -7.91
N GLY A 144 -20.15 -3.09 -8.42
CA GLY A 144 -20.43 -1.69 -8.14
C GLY A 144 -20.05 -1.21 -6.73
N ARG A 145 -19.38 -2.05 -5.91
CA ARG A 145 -18.98 -1.67 -4.55
C ARG A 145 -17.75 -0.78 -4.54
N LYS A 146 -17.73 0.14 -3.58
CA LYS A 146 -16.64 1.08 -3.31
C LYS A 146 -16.19 0.95 -1.87
N ALA A 147 -14.91 1.14 -1.61
CA ALA A 147 -14.40 1.21 -0.25
C ALA A 147 -14.54 2.61 0.35
N LYS A 148 -14.87 2.68 1.65
CA LYS A 148 -14.88 3.90 2.48
C LYS A 148 -13.71 3.95 3.45
N ALA A 149 -13.29 2.78 3.96
CA ALA A 149 -12.15 2.64 4.85
C ALA A 149 -11.41 1.35 4.54
N ILE A 150 -10.12 1.33 4.84
CA ILE A 150 -9.25 0.17 4.66
C ILE A 150 -8.27 0.11 5.82
N ALA A 151 -7.96 -1.10 6.27
CA ALA A 151 -6.94 -1.39 7.27
C ALA A 151 -6.21 -2.68 6.92
N THR A 152 -4.95 -2.78 7.32
CA THR A 152 -4.14 -3.99 7.18
C THR A 152 -3.21 -4.13 8.38
N ASN A 153 -2.85 -5.37 8.70
CA ASN A 153 -1.80 -5.71 9.67
C ASN A 153 -0.59 -6.39 9.00
N GLY A 154 -0.55 -6.37 7.67
CA GLY A 154 0.51 -6.99 6.87
C GLY A 154 -0.02 -8.07 5.94
N GLU A 155 -0.53 -9.16 6.44
CA GLU A 155 -0.99 -10.29 5.63
C GLU A 155 -2.52 -10.38 5.54
N THR A 156 -3.25 -9.64 6.38
CA THR A 156 -4.72 -9.55 6.34
C THR A 156 -5.14 -8.12 6.05
N VAL A 157 -6.04 -7.94 5.11
CA VAL A 157 -6.61 -6.64 4.73
C VAL A 157 -8.11 -6.66 4.93
N CYS A 158 -8.65 -5.59 5.50
CA CYS A 158 -10.10 -5.41 5.68
C CYS A 158 -10.54 -4.07 5.08
N ALA A 159 -11.68 -4.04 4.40
CA ALA A 159 -12.29 -2.83 3.86
C ALA A 159 -13.76 -2.71 4.27
N ILE A 160 -14.15 -1.50 4.70
CA ILE A 160 -15.55 -1.11 4.88
C ILE A 160 -16.06 -0.59 3.54
N LEU A 161 -17.16 -1.15 3.06
CA LEU A 161 -17.76 -0.80 1.79
C LEU A 161 -18.76 0.36 1.91
N ASP A 162 -19.17 0.90 0.78
CA ASP A 162 -20.14 1.99 0.63
C ASP A 162 -21.52 1.68 1.23
N ASN A 163 -21.91 0.40 1.30
CA ASN A 163 -23.14 -0.09 1.92
C ASN A 163 -22.99 -0.46 3.41
N GLY A 164 -21.83 -0.22 4.03
CA GLY A 164 -21.55 -0.56 5.42
C GLY A 164 -21.08 -1.99 5.67
N ALA A 165 -21.01 -2.85 4.63
CA ALA A 165 -20.48 -4.20 4.78
C ALA A 165 -18.97 -4.17 5.01
N LEU A 166 -18.47 -5.12 5.79
CA LEU A 166 -17.04 -5.38 5.98
C LEU A 166 -16.62 -6.57 5.13
N LYS A 167 -15.51 -6.42 4.41
CA LYS A 167 -14.82 -7.51 3.71
C LYS A 167 -13.38 -7.60 4.15
N CYS A 168 -12.93 -8.80 4.50
CA CYS A 168 -11.54 -9.10 4.83
C CYS A 168 -11.01 -10.22 3.92
N TRP A 169 -9.71 -10.16 3.59
CA TRP A 169 -9.02 -11.14 2.76
C TRP A 169 -7.53 -11.22 3.14
N GLY A 170 -6.84 -12.22 2.60
CA GLY A 170 -5.45 -12.53 2.92
C GLY A 170 -5.34 -13.68 3.92
N ASP A 171 -4.41 -13.60 4.85
CA ASP A 171 -4.15 -14.64 5.83
C ASP A 171 -5.34 -14.87 6.78
N ASN A 172 -5.56 -16.14 7.10
CA ASN A 172 -6.63 -16.58 7.99
C ASN A 172 -6.21 -17.78 8.87
N ALA A 173 -4.92 -17.94 9.10
CA ALA A 173 -4.41 -19.05 9.90
C ALA A 173 -5.00 -19.10 11.33
N TYR A 174 -5.38 -17.96 11.85
CA TYR A 174 -5.97 -17.78 13.18
C TYR A 174 -7.46 -17.41 13.16
N GLY A 175 -8.14 -17.54 12.01
CA GLY A 175 -9.55 -17.16 11.87
C GLY A 175 -9.83 -15.66 11.81
N GLN A 176 -8.81 -14.83 11.57
CA GLN A 176 -8.88 -13.36 11.60
C GLN A 176 -9.81 -12.76 10.55
N LEU A 177 -10.21 -13.51 9.54
CA LEU A 177 -11.22 -13.08 8.57
C LEU A 177 -12.67 -13.18 9.10
N GLY A 178 -12.89 -13.85 10.25
CA GLY A 178 -14.20 -13.96 10.85
C GLY A 178 -15.21 -14.83 10.08
N LEU A 179 -14.74 -15.77 9.25
CA LEU A 179 -15.58 -16.57 8.33
C LEU A 179 -15.99 -17.94 8.89
N GLY A 180 -15.71 -18.21 10.18
CA GLY A 180 -16.02 -19.51 10.82
C GLY A 180 -15.17 -20.68 10.35
N ALA A 181 -14.06 -20.42 9.64
CA ALA A 181 -13.11 -21.41 9.15
C ALA A 181 -11.71 -20.79 9.11
N THR A 182 -10.67 -21.61 9.17
CA THR A 182 -9.28 -21.24 8.90
C THR A 182 -8.95 -21.52 7.44
N GLY A 183 -8.10 -20.73 6.83
CA GLY A 183 -7.67 -20.84 5.44
C GLY A 183 -7.75 -19.48 4.74
N ASN A 184 -6.65 -19.15 4.08
CA ASN A 184 -6.49 -17.84 3.42
C ASN A 184 -7.57 -17.59 2.37
N ARG A 185 -7.96 -16.33 2.21
CA ARG A 185 -8.94 -15.90 1.21
C ARG A 185 -8.31 -14.93 0.23
N GLU A 186 -8.24 -15.36 -0.99
CA GLU A 186 -7.91 -14.54 -2.15
C GLU A 186 -9.22 -14.04 -2.76
N ILE A 187 -9.52 -12.74 -2.68
CA ILE A 187 -10.69 -12.18 -3.36
C ILE A 187 -10.47 -12.35 -4.87
N GLY A 188 -11.41 -13.00 -5.56
CA GLY A 188 -11.36 -13.18 -7.03
C GLY A 188 -11.50 -14.62 -7.49
N ARG A 189 -11.34 -15.62 -6.62
CA ARG A 189 -11.77 -16.98 -6.94
C ARG A 189 -13.26 -17.12 -6.67
N ALA A 190 -14.03 -17.36 -7.75
CA ALA A 190 -15.39 -17.86 -7.61
C ALA A 190 -15.31 -19.22 -6.90
N HIS A 191 -15.90 -19.33 -5.74
CA HIS A 191 -16.17 -20.64 -5.16
C HIS A 191 -17.28 -21.27 -5.99
N VAL A 192 -16.94 -22.32 -6.75
CA VAL A 192 -17.86 -23.31 -7.30
C VAL A 192 -18.31 -24.23 -6.19
#